data_cbd294db4118a570aabeabf62ac20e14
#
_entry.id   cbd294db4118a570aabeabf62ac20e14
#
_cell.length_a   1.000
_cell.length_b   1.000
_cell.length_c   1.000
_cell.angle_alpha   90.00
_cell.angle_beta   90.00
_cell.angle_gamma   90.00
#
_symmetry.space_group_name_H-M   'P 1'
#
loop_
_entity.id
_entity.type
_entity.pdbx_description
1 polymer ?
#
loop_
_entity_poly.entity_id
_entity_poly.type
_entity_poly.pdbx_seq_one_letter_code
_entity_poly.pdbx_strand_id
1 'polypeptide(L)'
;MNFANLKKIILRLYNNYVTNYFFKIFIALLLSLVVAGSTASIAWLLDPAVKKIFIEQDETMILLIPIAIVLAFSMKGLSLYFARSNVIKVGHEISRELKDEMVSSILKSDVHTLESKHSGKYISHFLYDVQYISNLVSTAVLNIMKDSLTLIVLLGLMFYQHWKLACFAMIMMPLAAIIAKSLGKRIGKATS
;
A
#
# COMPACT_ATOMS: atom_id res chain seq x y z
N MET A 1 -8.68 12.69 -20.97
CA MET A 1 -9.11 11.30 -20.69
C MET A 1 -10.34 11.36 -19.79
N ASN A 2 -11.52 10.93 -20.27
CA ASN A 2 -12.80 11.10 -19.56
C ASN A 2 -12.85 10.19 -18.33
N PHE A 3 -13.20 10.73 -17.15
CA PHE A 3 -13.35 10.00 -15.88
C PHE A 3 -14.28 8.77 -16.00
N ALA A 4 -15.29 8.85 -16.86
CA ALA A 4 -16.21 7.75 -17.14
C ALA A 4 -15.53 6.54 -17.81
N ASN A 5 -14.57 6.78 -18.71
CA ASN A 5 -13.81 5.73 -19.38
C ASN A 5 -12.80 5.05 -18.44
N LEU A 6 -12.17 5.83 -17.56
CA LEU A 6 -11.30 5.29 -16.50
C LEU A 6 -12.05 4.37 -15.55
N LYS A 7 -13.24 4.79 -15.09
CA LYS A 7 -14.09 3.97 -14.22
C LYS A 7 -14.50 2.66 -14.89
N LYS A 8 -14.81 2.68 -16.19
CA LYS A 8 -15.20 1.49 -16.95
C LYS A 8 -14.03 0.50 -17.12
N ILE A 9 -12.81 1.03 -17.35
CA ILE A 9 -11.59 0.23 -17.46
C ILE A 9 -11.23 -0.40 -16.11
N ILE A 10 -11.29 0.38 -15.02
CA ILE A 10 -11.01 -0.11 -13.66
C ILE A 10 -12.04 -1.18 -13.25
N LEU A 11 -13.33 -0.98 -13.52
CA LEU A 11 -14.38 -1.96 -13.26
C LEU A 11 -14.18 -3.25 -14.06
N ARG A 12 -13.75 -3.16 -15.32
CA ARG A 12 -13.47 -4.33 -16.17
C ARG A 12 -12.25 -5.10 -15.64
N LEU A 13 -11.18 -4.40 -15.25
CA LEU A 13 -10.02 -5.01 -14.62
C LEU A 13 -10.39 -5.67 -13.28
N TYR A 14 -11.21 -5.02 -12.48
CA TYR A 14 -11.68 -5.56 -11.22
C TYR A 14 -12.51 -6.85 -11.40
N ASN A 15 -13.52 -6.84 -12.28
CA ASN A 15 -14.41 -7.99 -12.46
C ASN A 15 -13.72 -9.19 -13.14
N ASN A 16 -12.82 -8.96 -14.09
CA ASN A 16 -12.22 -10.05 -14.85
C ASN A 16 -10.97 -10.65 -14.16
N TYR A 17 -10.23 -9.82 -13.41
CA TYR A 17 -8.92 -10.27 -12.89
C TYR A 17 -8.91 -10.35 -11.36
N VAL A 18 -9.52 -9.41 -10.63
CA VAL A 18 -9.43 -9.38 -9.16
C VAL A 18 -10.26 -10.48 -8.49
N THR A 19 -11.41 -10.83 -9.08
CA THR A 19 -12.29 -11.89 -8.53
C THR A 19 -11.63 -13.26 -8.51
N ASN A 20 -10.78 -13.57 -9.49
CA ASN A 20 -10.07 -14.86 -9.55
C ASN A 20 -8.99 -14.99 -8.47
N TYR A 21 -8.48 -13.86 -7.96
CA TYR A 21 -7.41 -13.82 -6.97
C TYR A 21 -7.89 -13.39 -5.57
N PHE A 22 -9.22 -13.40 -5.35
CA PHE A 22 -9.82 -12.94 -4.09
C PHE A 22 -9.21 -13.59 -2.85
N PHE A 23 -8.93 -14.89 -2.88
CA PHE A 23 -8.34 -15.60 -1.75
C PHE A 23 -6.90 -15.13 -1.42
N LYS A 24 -6.08 -14.86 -2.44
CA LYS A 24 -4.72 -14.34 -2.25
C LYS A 24 -4.74 -12.90 -1.68
N ILE A 25 -5.67 -12.08 -2.17
CA ILE A 25 -5.87 -10.72 -1.68
C ILE A 25 -6.40 -10.73 -0.24
N PHE A 26 -7.30 -11.66 0.09
CA PHE A 26 -7.80 -11.82 1.46
C PHE A 26 -6.70 -12.22 2.44
N ILE A 27 -5.80 -13.13 2.06
CA ILE A 27 -4.61 -13.47 2.86
C ILE A 27 -3.72 -12.23 3.06
N ALA A 28 -3.50 -11.44 2.01
CA ALA A 28 -2.73 -10.21 2.12
C ALA A 28 -3.39 -9.19 3.05
N LEU A 29 -4.73 -9.13 3.07
CA LEU A 29 -5.49 -8.28 4.00
C LEU A 29 -5.33 -8.74 5.45
N LEU A 30 -5.43 -10.03 5.73
CA LEU A 30 -5.18 -10.58 7.07
C LEU A 30 -3.76 -10.28 7.55
N LEU A 31 -2.77 -10.50 6.68
CA LEU A 31 -1.37 -10.16 7.00
C LEU A 31 -1.17 -8.66 7.21
N SER A 32 -1.85 -7.81 6.44
CA SER A 32 -1.83 -6.35 6.64
C SER A 32 -2.45 -5.94 7.98
N LEU A 33 -3.45 -6.67 8.46
CA LEU A 33 -4.04 -6.46 9.78
C LEU A 33 -3.04 -6.80 10.90
N VAL A 34 -2.26 -7.88 10.74
CA VAL A 34 -1.16 -8.21 11.67
C VAL A 34 -0.08 -7.11 11.65
N VAL A 35 0.26 -6.57 10.47
CA VAL A 35 1.20 -5.45 10.35
C VAL A 35 0.69 -4.22 11.09
N ALA A 36 -0.58 -3.87 10.93
CA ALA A 36 -1.22 -2.75 11.61
C ALA A 36 -1.24 -2.95 13.13
N GLY A 37 -1.63 -4.14 13.59
CA GLY A 37 -1.64 -4.52 15.01
C GLY A 37 -0.24 -4.46 15.63
N SER A 38 0.76 -5.01 14.95
CA SER A 38 2.17 -4.92 15.41
C SER A 38 2.66 -3.48 15.49
N THR A 39 2.27 -2.62 14.54
CA THR A 39 2.63 -1.20 14.57
C THR A 39 1.98 -0.48 15.75
N ALA A 40 0.72 -0.77 16.04
CA ALA A 40 0.01 -0.24 17.21
C ALA A 40 0.60 -0.75 18.53
N SER A 41 0.99 -2.04 18.58
CA SER A 41 1.64 -2.62 19.77
C SER A 41 2.97 -1.94 20.06
N ILE A 42 3.78 -1.63 19.04
CA ILE A 42 5.02 -0.88 19.19
C ILE A 42 4.73 0.52 19.74
N ALA A 43 3.75 1.23 19.17
CA ALA A 43 3.36 2.54 19.66
C ALA A 43 2.83 2.52 21.10
N TRP A 44 2.08 1.47 21.46
CA TRP A 44 1.56 1.29 22.82
C TRP A 44 2.67 0.97 23.83
N LEU A 45 3.69 0.20 23.44
CA LEU A 45 4.83 -0.15 24.30
C LEU A 45 5.72 1.04 24.65
N LEU A 46 5.67 2.15 23.90
CA LEU A 46 6.48 3.34 24.19
C LEU A 46 6.09 4.00 25.52
N ASP A 47 4.80 4.02 25.89
CA ASP A 47 4.37 4.60 27.16
C ASP A 47 4.90 3.81 28.38
N PRO A 48 4.69 2.49 28.48
CA PRO A 48 5.30 1.71 29.57
C PRO A 48 6.84 1.70 29.50
N ALA A 49 7.45 1.81 28.32
CA ALA A 49 8.91 1.89 28.20
C ALA A 49 9.44 3.12 28.94
N VAL A 50 8.83 4.29 28.69
CA VAL A 50 9.26 5.52 29.39
C VAL A 50 8.98 5.44 30.88
N LYS A 51 7.80 5.01 31.31
CA LYS A 51 7.40 4.99 32.72
C LYS A 51 8.18 3.96 33.53
N LYS A 52 8.21 2.71 33.06
CA LYS A 52 8.75 1.60 33.84
C LYS A 52 10.27 1.51 33.78
N ILE A 53 10.89 1.88 32.66
CA ILE A 53 12.35 1.83 32.52
C ILE A 53 13.00 3.06 33.13
N PHE A 54 12.51 4.28 32.82
CA PHE A 54 13.20 5.51 33.20
C PHE A 54 12.72 6.11 34.52
N ILE A 55 11.43 5.92 34.90
CA ILE A 55 10.86 6.53 36.11
C ILE A 55 10.86 5.53 37.26
N GLU A 56 10.30 4.33 37.03
CA GLU A 56 10.16 3.31 38.09
C GLU A 56 11.42 2.44 38.29
N GLN A 57 12.29 2.38 37.25
CA GLN A 57 13.53 1.58 37.24
C GLN A 57 13.30 0.09 37.59
N ASP A 58 12.19 -0.47 37.07
CA ASP A 58 11.83 -1.88 37.30
C ASP A 58 12.78 -2.79 36.48
N GLU A 59 13.65 -3.52 37.20
CA GLU A 59 14.67 -4.40 36.59
C GLU A 59 14.05 -5.44 35.67
N THR A 60 12.87 -5.97 35.97
CA THR A 60 12.19 -6.96 35.14
C THR A 60 11.70 -6.36 33.83
N MET A 61 11.19 -5.14 33.87
CA MET A 61 10.65 -4.45 32.73
C MET A 61 11.74 -3.88 31.81
N ILE A 62 12.92 -3.59 32.34
CA ILE A 62 14.11 -3.18 31.57
C ILE A 62 14.47 -4.25 30.52
N LEU A 63 14.30 -5.54 30.85
CA LEU A 63 14.60 -6.63 29.91
C LEU A 63 13.38 -7.00 29.05
N LEU A 64 12.18 -7.01 29.61
CA LEU A 64 10.97 -7.52 28.99
C LEU A 64 10.45 -6.60 27.86
N ILE A 65 10.51 -5.28 28.07
CA ILE A 65 10.00 -4.33 27.08
C ILE A 65 10.84 -4.33 25.79
N PRO A 66 12.18 -4.30 25.81
CA PRO A 66 12.98 -4.42 24.59
C PRO A 66 12.73 -5.73 23.83
N ILE A 67 12.61 -6.86 24.54
CA ILE A 67 12.29 -8.15 23.94
C ILE A 67 10.92 -8.08 23.24
N ALA A 68 9.90 -7.54 23.89
CA ALA A 68 8.57 -7.39 23.32
C ALA A 68 8.58 -6.48 22.06
N ILE A 69 9.37 -5.41 22.08
CA ILE A 69 9.56 -4.54 20.92
C ILE A 69 10.21 -5.30 19.77
N VAL A 70 11.28 -6.05 20.01
CA VAL A 70 11.96 -6.86 19.00
C VAL A 70 11.02 -7.90 18.40
N LEU A 71 10.22 -8.58 19.22
CA LEU A 71 9.21 -9.53 18.75
C LEU A 71 8.14 -8.84 17.88
N ALA A 72 7.65 -7.68 18.29
CA ALA A 72 6.66 -6.93 17.52
C ALA A 72 7.22 -6.47 16.16
N PHE A 73 8.48 -6.01 16.10
CA PHE A 73 9.15 -5.68 14.84
C PHE A 73 9.36 -6.91 13.95
N SER A 74 9.74 -8.03 14.54
CA SER A 74 9.94 -9.29 13.81
C SER A 74 8.62 -9.78 13.20
N MET A 75 7.54 -9.79 13.97
CA MET A 75 6.20 -10.13 13.47
C MET A 75 5.75 -9.19 12.37
N LYS A 76 5.96 -7.88 12.53
CA LYS A 76 5.66 -6.88 11.51
C LYS A 76 6.43 -7.13 10.22
N GLY A 77 7.74 -7.38 10.31
CA GLY A 77 8.61 -7.64 9.16
C GLY A 77 8.20 -8.89 8.40
N LEU A 78 8.00 -10.00 9.10
CA LEU A 78 7.57 -11.27 8.50
C LEU A 78 6.20 -11.14 7.83
N SER A 79 5.23 -10.57 8.52
CA SER A 79 3.88 -10.38 7.98
C SER A 79 3.88 -9.47 6.75
N LEU A 80 4.66 -8.40 6.76
CA LEU A 80 4.80 -7.49 5.63
C LEU A 80 5.47 -8.19 4.43
N TYR A 81 6.49 -9.02 4.67
CA TYR A 81 7.15 -9.80 3.63
C TYR A 81 6.18 -10.75 2.94
N PHE A 82 5.42 -11.53 3.71
CA PHE A 82 4.44 -12.47 3.15
C PHE A 82 3.27 -11.74 2.45
N ALA A 83 2.76 -10.65 3.02
CA ALA A 83 1.73 -9.83 2.38
C ALA A 83 2.22 -9.31 1.02
N ARG A 84 3.41 -8.72 0.99
CA ARG A 84 4.02 -8.19 -0.24
C ARG A 84 4.27 -9.28 -1.28
N SER A 85 4.81 -10.43 -0.87
CA SER A 85 5.06 -11.56 -1.76
C SER A 85 3.78 -12.07 -2.42
N ASN A 86 2.69 -12.20 -1.65
CA ASN A 86 1.40 -12.63 -2.19
C ASN A 86 0.84 -11.64 -3.22
N VAL A 87 0.88 -10.35 -2.93
CA VAL A 87 0.33 -9.32 -3.85
C VAL A 87 1.18 -9.19 -5.11
N ILE A 88 2.51 -9.32 -5.00
CA ILE A 88 3.41 -9.34 -6.16
C ILE A 88 3.11 -10.53 -7.06
N LYS A 89 2.89 -11.73 -6.50
CA LYS A 89 2.49 -12.91 -7.27
C LYS A 89 1.19 -12.67 -8.05
N VAL A 90 0.18 -12.09 -7.42
CA VAL A 90 -1.07 -11.71 -8.09
C VAL A 90 -0.82 -10.73 -9.23
N GLY A 91 0.02 -9.72 -9.02
CA GLY A 91 0.40 -8.77 -10.07
C GLY A 91 1.07 -9.43 -11.27
N HIS A 92 1.97 -10.40 -11.04
CA HIS A 92 2.60 -11.16 -12.13
C HIS A 92 1.62 -12.07 -12.87
N GLU A 93 0.68 -12.69 -12.17
CA GLU A 93 -0.37 -13.51 -12.79
C GLU A 93 -1.28 -12.65 -13.68
N ILE A 94 -1.71 -11.48 -13.21
CA ILE A 94 -2.47 -10.50 -14.02
C ILE A 94 -1.66 -10.03 -15.23
N SER A 95 -0.36 -9.77 -15.05
CA SER A 95 0.52 -9.39 -16.15
C SER A 95 0.61 -10.48 -17.22
N ARG A 96 0.68 -11.74 -16.80
CA ARG A 96 0.70 -12.89 -17.70
C ARG A 96 -0.61 -12.99 -18.50
N GLU A 97 -1.75 -12.95 -17.83
CA GLU A 97 -3.06 -13.01 -18.49
C GLU A 97 -3.24 -11.86 -19.50
N LEU A 98 -2.86 -10.64 -19.14
CA LEU A 98 -2.90 -9.50 -20.06
C LEU A 98 -2.00 -9.72 -21.28
N LYS A 99 -0.80 -10.26 -21.09
CA LYS A 99 0.12 -10.59 -22.19
C LYS A 99 -0.45 -11.65 -23.11
N ASP A 100 -1.04 -12.70 -22.57
CA ASP A 100 -1.68 -13.78 -23.33
C ASP A 100 -2.87 -13.25 -24.15
N GLU A 101 -3.70 -12.38 -23.57
CA GLU A 101 -4.78 -11.70 -24.31
C GLU A 101 -4.27 -10.79 -25.43
N MET A 102 -3.19 -10.04 -25.18
CA MET A 102 -2.57 -9.20 -26.20
C MET A 102 -2.02 -10.02 -27.37
N VAL A 103 -1.29 -11.11 -27.08
CA VAL A 103 -0.76 -12.01 -28.12
C VAL A 103 -1.91 -12.63 -28.92
N SER A 104 -2.93 -13.15 -28.25
CA SER A 104 -4.12 -13.70 -28.92
C SER A 104 -4.84 -12.67 -29.81
N SER A 105 -4.91 -11.43 -29.36
CA SER A 105 -5.51 -10.34 -30.13
C SER A 105 -4.67 -9.99 -31.37
N ILE A 106 -3.35 -9.97 -31.23
CA ILE A 106 -2.42 -9.72 -32.35
C ILE A 106 -2.51 -10.83 -33.40
N LEU A 107 -2.52 -12.10 -32.95
CA LEU A 107 -2.61 -13.25 -33.87
C LEU A 107 -3.95 -13.32 -34.63
N LYS A 108 -5.02 -12.76 -34.07
CA LYS A 108 -6.34 -12.67 -34.71
C LYS A 108 -6.53 -11.40 -35.56
N SER A 109 -5.58 -10.47 -35.48
CA SER A 109 -5.65 -9.21 -36.28
C SER A 109 -5.26 -9.43 -37.74
N ASP A 110 -5.87 -8.63 -38.59
CA ASP A 110 -5.53 -8.63 -40.01
C ASP A 110 -4.11 -8.09 -40.26
N VAL A 111 -3.35 -8.72 -41.16
CA VAL A 111 -1.95 -8.37 -41.47
C VAL A 111 -1.81 -6.90 -41.86
N HIS A 112 -2.77 -6.37 -42.61
CA HIS A 112 -2.80 -4.96 -43.02
C HIS A 112 -2.86 -3.98 -41.81
N THR A 113 -3.55 -4.37 -40.74
CA THR A 113 -3.64 -3.55 -39.52
C THR A 113 -2.33 -3.60 -38.72
N LEU A 114 -1.60 -4.71 -38.79
CA LEU A 114 -0.30 -4.87 -38.13
C LEU A 114 0.81 -4.10 -38.85
N GLU A 115 0.81 -4.10 -40.21
CA GLU A 115 1.80 -3.38 -41.02
C GLU A 115 1.62 -1.86 -40.95
N SER A 116 0.40 -1.36 -40.73
CA SER A 116 0.13 0.07 -40.62
C SER A 116 0.72 0.75 -39.39
N LYS A 117 1.16 -0.02 -38.38
CA LYS A 117 1.75 0.49 -37.13
C LYS A 117 3.14 -0.09 -36.95
N HIS A 118 4.10 0.77 -36.54
CA HIS A 118 5.46 0.35 -36.27
C HIS A 118 5.49 -0.76 -35.22
N SER A 119 6.14 -1.88 -35.54
CA SER A 119 6.29 -3.05 -34.66
C SER A 119 6.88 -2.68 -33.25
N GLY A 120 7.75 -1.68 -33.21
CA GLY A 120 8.32 -1.17 -31.96
C GLY A 120 7.27 -0.65 -30.96
N LYS A 121 6.14 -0.12 -31.42
CA LYS A 121 5.04 0.33 -30.57
C LYS A 121 4.34 -0.84 -29.89
N TYR A 122 4.10 -1.93 -30.61
CA TYR A 122 3.52 -3.15 -30.03
C TYR A 122 4.45 -3.78 -28.99
N ILE A 123 5.74 -3.83 -29.29
CA ILE A 123 6.76 -4.34 -28.36
C ILE A 123 6.82 -3.48 -27.11
N SER A 124 6.77 -2.16 -27.24
CA SER A 124 6.75 -1.24 -26.09
C SER A 124 5.54 -1.47 -25.19
N HIS A 125 4.33 -1.55 -25.76
CA HIS A 125 3.11 -1.84 -24.99
C HIS A 125 3.18 -3.20 -24.29
N PHE A 126 3.67 -4.22 -24.97
CA PHE A 126 3.79 -5.57 -24.44
C PHE A 126 4.79 -5.70 -23.28
N LEU A 127 5.94 -5.03 -23.40
CA LEU A 127 7.01 -5.12 -22.40
C LEU A 127 6.82 -4.16 -21.24
N TYR A 128 6.46 -2.91 -21.53
CA TYR A 128 6.48 -1.83 -20.52
C TYR A 128 5.09 -1.52 -19.96
N ASP A 129 4.07 -1.36 -20.78
CA ASP A 129 2.76 -0.92 -20.28
C ASP A 129 2.11 -1.98 -19.41
N VAL A 130 2.20 -3.26 -19.79
CA VAL A 130 1.69 -4.37 -18.98
C VAL A 130 2.43 -4.49 -17.67
N GLN A 131 3.76 -4.29 -17.68
CA GLN A 131 4.55 -4.31 -16.43
C GLN A 131 4.20 -3.13 -15.51
N TYR A 132 3.94 -1.95 -16.09
CA TYR A 132 3.46 -0.78 -15.33
C TYR A 132 2.12 -1.06 -14.65
N ILE A 133 1.16 -1.65 -15.37
CA ILE A 133 -0.15 -2.02 -14.82
C ILE A 133 0.03 -3.01 -13.66
N SER A 134 0.83 -4.05 -13.84
CA SER A 134 1.14 -5.04 -12.82
C SER A 134 1.71 -4.41 -11.55
N ASN A 135 2.70 -3.53 -11.71
CA ASN A 135 3.33 -2.83 -10.59
C ASN A 135 2.36 -1.87 -9.87
N LEU A 136 1.54 -1.14 -10.63
CA LEU A 136 0.51 -0.26 -10.06
C LEU A 136 -0.51 -1.07 -9.25
N VAL A 137 -1.04 -2.14 -9.81
CA VAL A 137 -2.02 -2.99 -9.11
C VAL A 137 -1.41 -3.57 -7.84
N SER A 138 -0.20 -4.16 -7.93
CA SER A 138 0.45 -4.79 -6.79
C SER A 138 0.80 -3.79 -5.69
N THR A 139 1.45 -2.67 -6.06
CA THR A 139 1.93 -1.69 -5.08
C THR A 139 0.78 -0.85 -4.51
N ALA A 140 -0.14 -0.39 -5.37
CA ALA A 140 -1.25 0.44 -4.93
C ALA A 140 -2.22 -0.33 -4.03
N VAL A 141 -2.60 -1.55 -4.43
CA VAL A 141 -3.51 -2.38 -3.63
C VAL A 141 -2.91 -2.67 -2.26
N LEU A 142 -1.65 -3.14 -2.21
CA LEU A 142 -0.99 -3.45 -0.94
C LEU A 142 -0.88 -2.21 -0.04
N ASN A 143 -0.42 -1.08 -0.59
CA ASN A 143 -0.25 0.13 0.21
C ASN A 143 -1.58 0.67 0.71
N ILE A 144 -2.61 0.74 -0.13
CA ILE A 144 -3.94 1.20 0.28
C ILE A 144 -4.46 0.31 1.42
N MET A 145 -4.38 -1.01 1.28
CA MET A 145 -4.86 -1.95 2.31
C MET A 145 -4.08 -1.78 3.62
N LYS A 146 -2.75 -1.87 3.54
CA LYS A 146 -1.88 -1.80 4.72
C LYS A 146 -1.96 -0.44 5.41
N ASP A 147 -1.84 0.66 4.65
CA ASP A 147 -1.76 2.00 5.22
C ASP A 147 -3.12 2.45 5.77
N SER A 148 -4.24 2.10 5.10
CA SER A 148 -5.57 2.37 5.63
C SER A 148 -5.84 1.62 6.93
N LEU A 149 -5.51 0.33 7.00
CA LEU A 149 -5.65 -0.46 8.23
C LEU A 149 -4.76 0.09 9.35
N THR A 150 -3.51 0.40 9.05
CA THR A 150 -2.57 0.97 10.02
C THR A 150 -3.08 2.31 10.55
N LEU A 151 -3.61 3.16 9.67
CA LEU A 151 -4.14 4.46 10.04
C LEU A 151 -5.37 4.32 10.96
N ILE A 152 -6.29 3.42 10.63
CA ILE A 152 -7.48 3.16 11.46
C ILE A 152 -7.07 2.65 12.85
N VAL A 153 -6.16 1.70 12.91
CA VAL A 153 -5.71 1.10 14.19
C VAL A 153 -4.94 2.11 15.03
N LEU A 154 -4.06 2.91 14.43
CA LEU A 154 -3.32 3.95 15.15
C LEU A 154 -4.22 5.09 15.64
N LEU A 155 -5.20 5.52 14.84
CA LEU A 155 -6.19 6.48 15.30
C LEU A 155 -7.00 5.91 16.47
N GLY A 156 -7.45 4.66 16.37
CA GLY A 156 -8.13 3.97 17.46
C GLY A 156 -7.29 3.95 18.74
N LEU A 157 -6.00 3.61 18.64
CA LEU A 157 -5.07 3.63 19.78
C LEU A 157 -4.92 5.03 20.36
N MET A 158 -4.77 6.06 19.52
CA MET A 158 -4.67 7.46 19.94
C MET A 158 -5.90 7.93 20.73
N PHE A 159 -7.10 7.59 20.24
CA PHE A 159 -8.34 7.90 20.95
C PHE A 159 -8.46 7.15 22.28
N TYR A 160 -8.00 5.90 22.32
CA TYR A 160 -8.01 5.09 23.53
C TYR A 160 -7.06 5.63 24.59
N GLN A 161 -5.85 6.06 24.22
CA GLN A 161 -4.86 6.58 25.19
C GLN A 161 -5.20 8.00 25.63
N HIS A 162 -5.44 8.93 24.70
CA HIS A 162 -5.66 10.35 24.99
C HIS A 162 -6.59 11.02 23.96
N TRP A 163 -7.91 10.88 24.15
CA TRP A 163 -8.90 11.41 23.23
C TRP A 163 -8.77 12.91 22.93
N LYS A 164 -8.36 13.73 23.93
CA LYS A 164 -8.16 15.17 23.76
C LYS A 164 -7.02 15.50 22.81
N LEU A 165 -5.90 14.76 22.94
CA LEU A 165 -4.74 14.90 22.05
C LEU A 165 -5.07 14.37 20.65
N ALA A 166 -5.86 13.31 20.53
CA ALA A 166 -6.32 12.77 19.28
C ALA A 166 -7.14 13.79 18.48
N CYS A 167 -8.12 14.44 19.11
CA CYS A 167 -8.92 15.51 18.48
C CYS A 167 -8.06 16.70 18.06
N PHE A 168 -7.11 17.13 18.91
CA PHE A 168 -6.19 18.21 18.56
C PHE A 168 -5.34 17.86 17.34
N ALA A 169 -4.76 16.65 17.30
CA ALA A 169 -3.95 16.19 16.18
C ALA A 169 -4.76 16.09 14.87
N MET A 170 -6.01 15.62 14.92
CA MET A 170 -6.89 15.56 13.75
C MET A 170 -7.19 16.95 13.15
N ILE A 171 -7.27 17.98 13.97
CA ILE A 171 -7.47 19.35 13.50
C ILE A 171 -6.16 19.94 12.96
N MET A 172 -5.05 19.67 13.63
CA MET A 172 -3.75 20.24 13.25
C MET A 172 -3.16 19.61 11.98
N MET A 173 -3.40 18.30 11.72
CA MET A 173 -2.91 17.64 10.49
C MET A 173 -3.36 18.29 9.18
N PRO A 174 -4.65 18.55 8.93
CA PRO A 174 -5.08 19.22 7.70
C PRO A 174 -4.58 20.67 7.61
N LEU A 175 -4.50 21.37 8.74
CA LEU A 175 -3.92 22.72 8.80
C LEU A 175 -2.44 22.72 8.38
N ALA A 176 -1.64 21.80 8.91
CA ALA A 176 -0.24 21.64 8.53
C ALA A 176 -0.08 21.27 7.05
N ALA A 177 -0.95 20.40 6.51
CA ALA A 177 -0.95 20.04 5.10
C ALA A 177 -1.27 21.24 4.17
N ILE A 178 -2.22 22.09 4.55
CA ILE A 178 -2.57 23.32 3.81
C ILE A 178 -1.38 24.30 3.81
N ILE A 179 -0.74 24.50 4.97
CA ILE A 179 0.43 25.36 5.10
C ILE A 179 1.59 24.83 4.27
N ALA A 180 1.90 23.54 4.36
CA ALA A 180 2.95 22.89 3.58
C ALA A 180 2.72 23.01 2.07
N LYS A 181 1.47 22.83 1.61
CA LYS A 181 1.09 23.02 0.20
C LYS A 181 1.27 24.47 -0.27
N SER A 182 0.95 25.44 0.59
CA SER A 182 1.11 26.86 0.30
C SER A 182 2.59 27.24 0.20
N LEU A 183 3.43 26.75 1.12
CA LEU A 183 4.88 26.94 1.09
C LEU A 183 5.53 26.28 -0.12
N GLY A 184 5.14 25.03 -0.44
CA GLY A 184 5.65 24.32 -1.61
C GLY A 184 5.35 25.06 -2.93
N LYS A 185 4.16 25.69 -3.06
CA LYS A 185 3.83 26.51 -4.22
C LYS A 185 4.68 27.80 -4.29
N ARG A 186 5.02 28.40 -3.16
CA ARG A 186 5.88 29.60 -3.12
C ARG A 186 7.32 29.29 -3.49
N ILE A 187 7.86 28.17 -2.98
CA ILE A 187 9.23 27.72 -3.29
C ILE A 187 9.33 27.33 -4.77
N GLY A 188 8.36 26.59 -5.31
CA GLY A 188 8.34 26.23 -6.72
C GLY A 188 8.28 27.43 -7.68
N LYS A 189 7.65 28.55 -7.27
CA LYS A 189 7.66 29.79 -8.05
C LYS A 189 8.95 30.60 -7.95
N ALA A 190 9.74 30.37 -6.92
CA ALA A 190 11.02 31.06 -6.72
C ALA A 190 12.20 30.33 -7.44
N THR A 191 11.98 29.08 -7.87
CA THR A 191 13.02 28.24 -8.49
C THR A 191 12.83 28.10 -10.03
N SER A 192 11.74 28.63 -10.58
CA SER A 192 11.49 28.72 -12.03
C SER A 192 11.54 30.20 -12.48
#